data_9f50b63ec938a9733c8e0a0bb847eaeb
#
_entry.id   9f50b63ec938a9733c8e0a0bb847eaeb
#
_cell.length_a   1.000
_cell.length_b   1.000
_cell.length_c   1.000
_cell.angle_alpha   90.00
_cell.angle_beta   90.00
_cell.angle_gamma   90.00
#
_symmetry.space_group_name_H-M   'P 1'
#
loop_
_entity.id
_entity.type
_entity.pdbx_description
1 polymer ?
#
loop_
_entity_poly.entity_id
_entity_poly.type
_entity_poly.pdbx_seq_one_letter_code
_entity_poly.pdbx_strand_id
1 'polypeptide(L)'
;MNARPCVQERYAPRNHCFGCGPDNPKGLHVRSFEDGEGLFAEWTPEPHHEAFDGVVSGGILGTLLDCHSNWTAALHLMKAAGRESPPCTVTAEFHVRLLRVTPSGGPLRLRARVVDSGGDRATVEATVEAGGKTTATCRGVFVAVREGHPAYHRW
;
A
#
# COMPACT_ATOMS: atom_id res chain seq x y z
N MET A 1 -3.24 -15.24 -21.14
CA MET A 1 -3.36 -15.51 -19.69
C MET A 1 -3.99 -14.31 -19.03
N ASN A 2 -5.12 -14.49 -18.36
CA ASN A 2 -5.72 -13.43 -17.56
C ASN A 2 -4.89 -13.31 -16.27
N ALA A 3 -4.13 -12.22 -16.15
CA ALA A 3 -3.45 -11.92 -14.91
C ALA A 3 -4.49 -11.79 -13.79
N ARG A 4 -4.21 -12.39 -12.63
CA ARG A 4 -5.07 -12.27 -11.46
C ARG A 4 -5.25 -10.78 -11.12
N PRO A 5 -6.49 -10.27 -10.96
CA PRO A 5 -6.69 -8.88 -10.58
C PRO A 5 -6.07 -8.61 -9.20
N CYS A 6 -5.42 -7.47 -9.07
CA CYS A 6 -4.94 -7.02 -7.76
C CYS A 6 -6.12 -6.53 -6.90
N VAL A 7 -5.85 -6.32 -5.63
CA VAL A 7 -6.84 -5.85 -4.66
C VAL A 7 -7.49 -4.53 -5.10
N GLN A 8 -6.68 -3.61 -5.60
CA GLN A 8 -7.14 -2.29 -6.07
C GLN A 8 -8.09 -2.39 -7.25
N GLU A 9 -7.76 -3.20 -8.25
CA GLU A 9 -8.60 -3.41 -9.43
C GLU A 9 -9.91 -4.12 -9.07
N ARG A 10 -9.85 -5.04 -8.12
CA ARG A 10 -11.01 -5.81 -7.68
C ARG A 10 -12.04 -4.97 -6.92
N TYR A 11 -11.59 -4.11 -6.02
CA TYR A 11 -12.46 -3.43 -5.08
C TYR A 11 -12.62 -1.93 -5.35
N ALA A 12 -11.70 -1.30 -6.06
CA ALA A 12 -11.70 0.14 -6.31
C ALA A 12 -11.19 0.51 -7.71
N PRO A 13 -11.78 -0.05 -8.78
CA PRO A 13 -11.25 0.13 -10.14
C PRO A 13 -11.25 1.57 -10.63
N ARG A 14 -12.08 2.43 -10.05
CA ARG A 14 -12.19 3.86 -10.42
C ARG A 14 -11.48 4.80 -9.45
N ASN A 15 -10.69 4.25 -8.53
CA ASN A 15 -9.96 5.06 -7.55
C ASN A 15 -8.85 5.86 -8.24
N HIS A 16 -8.77 7.16 -7.91
CA HIS A 16 -7.77 8.10 -8.42
C HIS A 16 -6.57 8.32 -7.50
N CYS A 17 -6.38 7.52 -6.47
CA CYS A 17 -5.26 7.68 -5.55
C CYS A 17 -3.93 7.73 -6.30
N PHE A 18 -3.07 8.69 -5.96
CA PHE A 18 -1.75 8.82 -6.56
C PHE A 18 -0.89 7.56 -6.41
N GLY A 19 -0.93 6.91 -5.25
CA GLY A 19 -0.11 5.72 -5.00
C GLY A 19 -0.67 4.44 -5.62
N CYS A 20 -1.98 4.22 -5.52
CA CYS A 20 -2.58 2.92 -5.82
C CYS A 20 -3.84 2.96 -6.69
N GLY A 21 -4.29 4.13 -7.12
CA GLY A 21 -5.51 4.25 -7.92
C GLY A 21 -5.35 3.69 -9.33
N PRO A 22 -6.11 2.65 -9.71
CA PRO A 22 -6.04 2.08 -11.05
C PRO A 22 -6.38 3.09 -12.15
N ASP A 23 -7.23 4.06 -11.83
CA ASP A 23 -7.75 5.06 -12.78
C ASP A 23 -6.98 6.38 -12.76
N ASN A 24 -5.83 6.44 -12.10
CA ASN A 24 -4.94 7.60 -12.18
C ASN A 24 -3.80 7.33 -13.16
N PRO A 25 -3.83 7.90 -14.40
CA PRO A 25 -2.82 7.62 -15.43
C PRO A 25 -1.42 8.10 -15.05
N LYS A 26 -1.29 8.99 -14.06
CA LYS A 26 -0.02 9.50 -13.56
C LYS A 26 0.37 8.97 -12.19
N GLY A 27 -0.40 8.01 -11.67
CA GLY A 27 -0.13 7.38 -10.38
C GLY A 27 0.97 6.33 -10.43
N LEU A 28 1.38 5.88 -9.26
CA LEU A 28 2.40 4.83 -9.13
C LEU A 28 1.85 3.43 -9.42
N HIS A 29 0.55 3.24 -9.36
CA HIS A 29 -0.15 1.99 -9.64
C HIS A 29 0.37 0.80 -8.81
N VAL A 30 0.50 0.98 -7.51
CA VAL A 30 0.79 -0.14 -6.62
C VAL A 30 -0.30 -1.20 -6.78
N ARG A 31 0.12 -2.42 -7.07
CA ARG A 31 -0.78 -3.57 -7.23
C ARG A 31 -0.50 -4.58 -6.13
N SER A 32 -1.44 -4.72 -5.21
CA SER A 32 -1.33 -5.57 -4.02
C SER A 32 -2.09 -6.88 -4.23
N PHE A 33 -1.49 -7.97 -3.74
CA PHE A 33 -2.04 -9.32 -3.84
C PHE A 33 -2.04 -9.98 -2.46
N GLU A 34 -3.04 -10.78 -2.18
CA GLU A 34 -3.09 -11.54 -0.93
C GLU A 34 -1.98 -12.59 -0.89
N ASP A 35 -1.25 -12.62 0.22
CA ASP A 35 -0.15 -13.55 0.48
C ASP A 35 -0.20 -14.01 1.95
N GLY A 36 -0.84 -15.13 2.19
CA GLY A 36 -1.05 -15.63 3.55
C GLY A 36 -1.91 -14.67 4.38
N GLU A 37 -1.36 -14.16 5.47
CA GLU A 37 -2.06 -13.24 6.38
C GLU A 37 -1.91 -11.76 6.03
N GLY A 38 -1.20 -11.45 4.94
CA GLY A 38 -0.90 -10.09 4.55
C GLY A 38 -1.05 -9.86 3.06
N LEU A 39 -0.41 -8.78 2.59
CA LEU A 39 -0.34 -8.44 1.19
C LEU A 39 1.10 -8.39 0.69
N PHE A 40 1.26 -8.73 -0.57
CA PHE A 40 2.50 -8.65 -1.33
C PHE A 40 2.30 -7.75 -2.54
N ALA A 41 3.32 -6.99 -2.91
CA ALA A 41 3.38 -6.25 -4.16
C ALA A 41 4.79 -6.26 -4.73
N GLU A 42 4.89 -6.19 -6.04
CA GLU A 42 6.14 -5.93 -6.74
C GLU A 42 5.94 -4.67 -7.58
N TRP A 43 6.91 -3.75 -7.52
CA TRP A 43 6.82 -2.47 -8.20
C TRP A 43 8.19 -2.09 -8.73
N THR A 44 8.25 -1.61 -9.97
CA THR A 44 9.52 -1.25 -10.61
C THR A 44 9.60 0.27 -10.76
N PRO A 45 10.63 0.91 -10.17
CA PRO A 45 10.82 2.35 -10.34
C PRO A 45 11.20 2.73 -11.76
N GLU A 46 10.81 3.93 -12.15
CA GLU A 46 11.24 4.59 -13.38
C GLU A 46 12.17 5.75 -13.04
N PRO A 47 12.93 6.31 -14.01
CA PRO A 47 13.91 7.38 -13.75
C PRO A 47 13.35 8.59 -13.02
N HIS A 48 12.10 9.00 -13.30
CA HIS A 48 11.46 10.14 -12.64
C HIS A 48 11.04 9.87 -11.18
N HIS A 49 11.19 8.64 -10.70
CA HIS A 49 10.98 8.30 -9.29
C HIS A 49 12.26 8.43 -8.44
N GLU A 50 13.35 8.80 -9.07
CA GLU A 50 14.63 8.95 -8.37
C GLU A 50 14.75 10.28 -7.61
N ALA A 51 15.43 10.22 -6.46
CA ALA A 51 15.88 11.42 -5.74
C ALA A 51 17.21 11.91 -6.31
N PHE A 52 18.07 10.99 -6.68
CA PHE A 52 19.36 11.19 -7.36
C PHE A 52 19.72 9.90 -8.08
N ASP A 53 20.71 9.98 -8.97
CA ASP A 53 21.05 8.90 -9.90
C ASP A 53 21.11 7.51 -9.21
N GLY A 54 20.27 6.61 -9.67
CA GLY A 54 20.23 5.22 -9.21
C GLY A 54 19.53 4.98 -7.88
N VAL A 55 18.93 6.01 -7.26
CA VAL A 55 18.31 5.90 -5.94
C VAL A 55 16.88 6.42 -5.94
N VAL A 56 15.95 5.57 -5.49
CA VAL A 56 14.53 5.90 -5.39
C VAL A 56 14.28 6.96 -4.31
N SER A 57 13.44 7.95 -4.62
CA SER A 57 13.03 9.00 -3.69
C SER A 57 12.36 8.41 -2.44
N GLY A 58 12.75 8.91 -1.26
CA GLY A 58 12.13 8.55 0.01
C GLY A 58 10.64 8.84 0.05
N GLY A 59 10.18 9.91 -0.61
CA GLY A 59 8.75 10.23 -0.74
C GLY A 59 7.98 9.20 -1.57
N ILE A 60 8.59 8.64 -2.60
CA ILE A 60 8.02 7.53 -3.38
C ILE A 60 7.89 6.28 -2.50
N LEU A 61 8.95 5.93 -1.77
CA LEU A 61 8.91 4.79 -0.84
C LEU A 61 7.80 4.97 0.21
N GLY A 62 7.65 6.18 0.74
CA GLY A 62 6.57 6.50 1.66
C GLY A 62 5.20 6.29 1.06
N THR A 63 4.98 6.72 -0.18
CA THR A 63 3.71 6.53 -0.90
C THR A 63 3.41 5.04 -1.13
N LEU A 64 4.41 4.27 -1.58
CA LEU A 64 4.26 2.82 -1.79
C LEU A 64 3.87 2.11 -0.49
N LEU A 65 4.59 2.41 0.60
CA LEU A 65 4.35 1.82 1.91
C LEU A 65 2.99 2.21 2.49
N ASP A 66 2.60 3.47 2.36
CA ASP A 66 1.30 3.98 2.82
C ASP A 66 0.15 3.26 2.11
N CYS A 67 0.11 3.30 0.79
CA CYS A 67 -0.96 2.69 0.02
C CYS A 67 -1.04 1.17 0.21
N HIS A 68 0.09 0.48 0.19
CA HIS A 68 0.13 -0.97 0.38
C HIS A 68 -0.35 -1.37 1.78
N SER A 69 0.06 -0.63 2.80
CA SER A 69 -0.38 -0.84 4.19
C SER A 69 -1.86 -0.52 4.39
N ASN A 70 -2.35 0.56 3.77
CA ASN A 70 -3.75 0.95 3.85
C ASN A 70 -4.68 -0.15 3.29
N TRP A 71 -4.33 -0.73 2.16
CA TRP A 71 -5.08 -1.86 1.59
C TRP A 71 -4.98 -3.12 2.45
N THR A 72 -3.85 -3.36 3.09
CA THR A 72 -3.68 -4.46 4.04
C THR A 72 -4.65 -4.31 5.22
N ALA A 73 -4.74 -3.09 5.77
CA ALA A 73 -5.69 -2.76 6.83
C ALA A 73 -7.14 -2.92 6.37
N ALA A 74 -7.49 -2.38 5.20
CA ALA A 74 -8.86 -2.41 4.67
C ALA A 74 -9.36 -3.85 4.46
N LEU A 75 -8.53 -4.72 3.88
CA LEU A 75 -8.89 -6.13 3.71
C LEU A 75 -9.02 -6.88 5.04
N HIS A 76 -8.13 -6.60 5.99
CA HIS A 76 -8.21 -7.19 7.31
C HIS A 76 -9.53 -6.81 8.00
N LEU A 77 -9.88 -5.54 8.00
CA LEU A 77 -11.11 -5.04 8.61
C LEU A 77 -12.35 -5.58 7.89
N MET A 78 -12.30 -5.73 6.58
CA MET A 78 -13.35 -6.40 5.82
C MET A 78 -13.60 -7.82 6.31
N LYS A 79 -12.54 -8.61 6.40
CA LYS A 79 -12.62 -10.03 6.84
C LYS A 79 -13.06 -10.14 8.29
N ALA A 80 -12.53 -9.32 9.19
CA ALA A 80 -12.89 -9.31 10.61
C ALA A 80 -14.35 -8.97 10.84
N ALA A 81 -14.96 -8.13 10.01
CA ALA A 81 -16.36 -7.75 10.06
C ALA A 81 -17.28 -8.66 9.22
N GLY A 82 -16.77 -9.68 8.54
CA GLY A 82 -17.54 -10.56 7.66
C GLY A 82 -18.17 -9.84 6.47
N ARG A 83 -17.54 -8.77 5.97
CA ARG A 83 -18.05 -7.96 4.85
C ARG A 83 -17.54 -8.50 3.51
N GLU A 84 -18.33 -8.28 2.46
CA GLU A 84 -17.96 -8.67 1.08
C GLU A 84 -17.08 -7.62 0.37
N SER A 85 -17.04 -6.40 0.90
CA SER A 85 -16.23 -5.31 0.37
C SER A 85 -15.47 -4.59 1.49
N PRO A 86 -14.27 -4.07 1.20
CA PRO A 86 -13.49 -3.38 2.22
C PRO A 86 -14.12 -2.03 2.59
N PRO A 87 -14.04 -1.63 3.86
CA PRO A 87 -14.38 -0.27 4.25
C PRO A 87 -13.38 0.70 3.63
N CYS A 88 -13.80 1.93 3.36
CA CYS A 88 -12.86 2.99 3.02
C CYS A 88 -12.02 3.32 4.26
N THR A 89 -10.72 3.18 4.15
CA THR A 89 -9.77 3.46 5.22
C THR A 89 -8.92 4.67 4.90
N VAL A 90 -8.53 5.39 5.93
CA VAL A 90 -7.59 6.51 5.84
C VAL A 90 -6.40 6.28 6.75
N THR A 91 -5.28 6.85 6.37
CA THR A 91 -4.05 6.82 7.16
C THR A 91 -4.16 7.83 8.30
N ALA A 92 -4.19 7.35 9.54
CA ALA A 92 -4.19 8.22 10.71
C ALA A 92 -2.78 8.67 11.07
N GLU A 93 -1.82 7.75 10.99
CA GLU A 93 -0.39 8.03 11.15
C GLU A 93 0.44 6.94 10.48
N PHE A 94 1.64 7.26 10.05
CA PHE A 94 2.61 6.26 9.66
C PHE A 94 4.03 6.76 9.85
N HIS A 95 4.91 5.83 10.21
CA HIS A 95 6.31 6.07 10.47
C HIS A 95 7.14 5.26 9.50
N VAL A 96 7.92 5.96 8.67
CA VAL A 96 8.81 5.33 7.68
C VAL A 96 10.25 5.44 8.19
N ARG A 97 10.97 4.33 8.12
CA ARG A 97 12.41 4.30 8.39
C ARG A 97 13.12 3.92 7.11
N LEU A 98 14.02 4.77 6.66
CA LEU A 98 14.89 4.52 5.51
C LEU A 98 16.20 3.95 6.05
N LEU A 99 16.34 2.63 5.98
CA LEU A 99 17.46 1.90 6.58
C LEU A 99 18.73 2.00 5.74
N ARG A 100 18.55 2.07 4.43
CA ARG A 100 19.62 2.22 3.43
C ARG A 100 19.02 2.77 2.14
N VAL A 101 19.86 3.24 1.23
CA VAL A 101 19.40 3.68 -0.09
C VAL A 101 18.69 2.53 -0.81
N THR A 102 17.62 2.84 -1.51
CA THR A 102 16.87 1.89 -2.33
C THR A 102 17.26 2.08 -3.78
N PRO A 103 17.96 1.10 -4.40
CA PRO A 103 18.37 1.23 -5.80
C PRO A 103 17.16 1.21 -6.74
N SER A 104 17.23 2.02 -7.81
CA SER A 104 16.18 2.12 -8.82
C SER A 104 16.33 1.13 -9.98
N GLY A 105 17.42 0.39 -10.02
CA GLY A 105 17.78 -0.47 -11.17
C GLY A 105 17.07 -1.83 -11.24
N GLY A 106 16.06 -2.08 -10.42
CA GLY A 106 15.33 -3.34 -10.42
C GLY A 106 14.02 -3.27 -9.64
N PRO A 107 13.27 -4.37 -9.60
CA PRO A 107 11.99 -4.40 -8.90
C PRO A 107 12.15 -4.29 -7.39
N LEU A 108 11.22 -3.59 -6.77
CA LEU A 108 11.05 -3.52 -5.33
C LEU A 108 9.94 -4.46 -4.91
N ARG A 109 10.13 -5.16 -3.79
CA ARG A 109 9.14 -6.03 -3.19
C ARG A 109 8.60 -5.41 -1.92
N LEU A 110 7.29 -5.33 -1.82
CA LEU A 110 6.59 -4.84 -0.64
C LEU A 110 5.88 -6.00 0.03
N ARG A 111 5.99 -6.05 1.36
CA ARG A 111 5.21 -6.97 2.19
C ARG A 111 4.59 -6.17 3.31
N ALA A 112 3.33 -6.47 3.63
CA ALA A 112 2.63 -5.82 4.72
C ALA A 112 1.73 -6.81 5.44
N ARG A 113 1.63 -6.65 6.78
CA ARG A 113 0.77 -7.47 7.62
C ARG A 113 0.17 -6.63 8.75
N VAL A 114 -1.00 -6.99 9.19
CA VAL A 114 -1.61 -6.41 10.38
C VAL A 114 -0.94 -7.00 11.62
N VAL A 115 -0.53 -6.15 12.55
CA VAL A 115 0.10 -6.55 13.81
C VAL A 115 -0.79 -6.29 15.03
N ASP A 116 -1.79 -5.42 14.89
CA ASP A 116 -2.80 -5.14 15.92
C ASP A 116 -4.06 -4.59 15.26
N SER A 117 -5.23 -4.92 15.79
CA SER A 117 -6.49 -4.38 15.29
C SER A 117 -7.60 -4.45 16.34
N GLY A 118 -8.57 -3.57 16.20
CA GLY A 118 -9.76 -3.53 17.03
C GLY A 118 -10.75 -2.49 16.53
N GLY A 119 -12.04 -2.85 16.51
CA GLY A 119 -13.08 -1.96 16.02
C GLY A 119 -12.89 -1.57 14.55
N ASP A 120 -12.71 -0.29 14.29
CA ASP A 120 -12.53 0.30 12.96
C ASP A 120 -11.06 0.60 12.61
N ARG A 121 -10.11 0.08 13.38
CA ARG A 121 -8.70 0.45 13.32
C ARG A 121 -7.80 -0.77 13.16
N ALA A 122 -6.75 -0.64 12.36
CA ALA A 122 -5.69 -1.64 12.22
C ALA A 122 -4.32 -0.98 12.19
N THR A 123 -3.36 -1.61 12.87
CA THR A 123 -1.93 -1.25 12.80
C THR A 123 -1.24 -2.24 11.88
N VAL A 124 -0.48 -1.71 10.92
CA VAL A 124 0.18 -2.49 9.87
C VAL A 124 1.68 -2.24 9.94
N GLU A 125 2.46 -3.29 9.79
CA GLU A 125 3.89 -3.22 9.51
C GLU A 125 4.16 -3.64 8.08
N ALA A 126 5.03 -2.89 7.40
CA ALA A 126 5.38 -3.13 6.02
C ALA A 126 6.88 -2.94 5.78
N THR A 127 7.39 -3.60 4.74
CA THR A 127 8.78 -3.52 4.32
C THR A 127 8.89 -3.28 2.83
N VAL A 128 9.97 -2.62 2.42
CA VAL A 128 10.45 -2.58 1.04
C VAL A 128 11.76 -3.35 0.96
N GLU A 129 11.86 -4.25 0.01
CA GLU A 129 13.07 -5.01 -0.28
C GLU A 129 13.54 -4.72 -1.71
N ALA A 130 14.84 -4.56 -1.87
CA ALA A 130 15.52 -4.45 -3.14
C ALA A 130 16.74 -5.37 -3.14
N GLY A 131 16.86 -6.24 -4.15
CA GLY A 131 17.99 -7.16 -4.25
C GLY A 131 18.15 -8.09 -3.03
N GLY A 132 17.04 -8.49 -2.41
CA GLY A 132 17.02 -9.37 -1.24
C GLY A 132 17.35 -8.69 0.09
N LYS A 133 17.47 -7.34 0.11
CA LYS A 133 17.75 -6.56 1.32
C LYS A 133 16.60 -5.63 1.63
N THR A 134 16.19 -5.59 2.91
CA THR A 134 15.20 -4.60 3.38
C THR A 134 15.84 -3.21 3.38
N THR A 135 15.27 -2.30 2.61
CA THR A 135 15.78 -0.92 2.48
C THR A 135 14.96 0.08 3.26
N ALA A 136 13.67 -0.19 3.45
CA ALA A 136 12.77 0.68 4.21
C ALA A 136 11.73 -0.16 4.96
N THR A 137 11.25 0.40 6.08
CA THR A 137 10.17 -0.18 6.88
C THR A 137 9.13 0.88 7.19
N CYS A 138 7.91 0.44 7.45
CA CYS A 138 6.82 1.31 7.86
C CYS A 138 6.02 0.64 8.97
N ARG A 139 5.55 1.46 9.92
CA ARG A 139 4.49 1.10 10.86
C ARG A 139 3.43 2.18 10.80
N GLY A 140 2.20 1.81 10.50
CA GLY A 140 1.10 2.77 10.34
C GLY A 140 -0.18 2.33 11.01
N VAL A 141 -1.03 3.31 11.31
CA VAL A 141 -2.38 3.11 11.83
C VAL A 141 -3.38 3.60 10.79
N PHE A 142 -4.33 2.75 10.46
CA PHE A 142 -5.33 2.98 9.42
C PHE A 142 -6.71 2.80 10.02
N VAL A 143 -7.63 3.70 9.66
CA VAL A 143 -8.95 3.78 10.28
C VAL A 143 -10.03 3.72 9.22
N ALA A 144 -11.02 2.84 9.39
CA ALA A 144 -12.22 2.82 8.58
C ALA A 144 -13.07 4.04 8.88
N VAL A 145 -13.45 4.76 7.84
CA VAL A 145 -14.27 5.98 7.98
C VAL A 145 -15.75 5.65 7.92
N ARG A 146 -16.55 6.50 8.56
CA ARG A 146 -18.01 6.40 8.62
C ARG A 146 -18.66 7.33 7.62
N GLU A 147 -19.95 7.11 7.37
CA GLU A 147 -20.77 8.00 6.56
C GLU A 147 -20.63 9.45 7.01
N GLY A 148 -20.54 10.37 6.05
CA GLY A 148 -20.26 11.80 6.30
C GLY A 148 -18.78 12.19 6.23
N HIS A 149 -17.87 11.24 6.26
CA HIS A 149 -16.44 11.52 6.06
C HIS A 149 -16.13 11.71 4.56
N PRO A 150 -15.27 12.67 4.15
CA PRO A 150 -14.95 12.91 2.74
C PRO A 150 -14.42 11.68 1.99
N ALA A 151 -13.77 10.76 2.67
CA ALA A 151 -13.22 9.55 2.08
C ALA A 151 -14.20 8.35 2.07
N TYR A 152 -15.46 8.52 2.52
CA TYR A 152 -16.38 7.40 2.70
C TYR A 152 -16.71 6.65 1.40
N HIS A 153 -16.72 7.33 0.27
CA HIS A 153 -17.01 6.76 -1.05
C HIS A 153 -15.82 6.78 -2.01
N ARG A 154 -14.61 6.70 -1.50
CA ARG A 154 -13.42 6.87 -2.34
C ARG A 154 -13.04 5.64 -3.19
N TRP A 155 -13.64 4.46 -2.98
CA TRP A 155 -13.48 3.30 -3.84
C TRP A 155 -14.74 2.73 -4.44
#